data_7561a369f5c76521054c379508ad6abd
#
_entry.id   7561a369f5c76521054c379508ad6abd
#
_cell.length_a   1.000
_cell.length_b   1.000
_cell.length_c   1.000
_cell.angle_alpha   90.00
_cell.angle_beta   90.00
_cell.angle_gamma   90.00
#
_symmetry.space_group_name_H-M   'P 1'
#
loop_
_entity.id
_entity.type
_entity.pdbx_description
1 polymer ?
#
loop_
_entity_poly.entity_id
_entity_poly.type
_entity_poly.pdbx_seq_one_letter_code
_entity_poly.pdbx_strand_id
1 'polypeptide(L)'
;MVKKKDEIPEDINQELESPKFGKPTELTASGYVLDINEKDGKVDIQTYEHISGATILEGLSVSKKIKLNDLEKGVVYQFKLDELKAPLSKKTIEYLKEQGIMMNAIIQLELKETKIIDEN
;
A
#
# COMPACT_ATOMS: atom_id res chain seq x y z
N MET A 1 -1.45 -35.11 2.25
CA MET A 1 -0.46 -34.55 3.09
C MET A 1 -0.50 -33.05 3.08
N VAL A 2 -0.40 -32.51 4.22
CA VAL A 2 -0.52 -31.06 4.33
C VAL A 2 0.74 -30.41 3.87
N LYS A 3 0.61 -29.45 3.00
CA LYS A 3 1.72 -28.66 2.55
C LYS A 3 2.16 -27.74 3.66
N LYS A 4 3.41 -27.78 4.00
CA LYS A 4 3.91 -26.96 5.07
C LYS A 4 4.34 -25.61 4.55
N LYS A 5 4.13 -24.60 5.36
CA LYS A 5 4.53 -23.27 4.97
C LYS A 5 6.04 -23.16 4.86
N ASP A 6 6.74 -23.94 5.69
CA ASP A 6 8.18 -23.87 5.66
C ASP A 6 8.74 -24.58 4.45
N GLU A 7 7.89 -25.15 3.59
CA GLU A 7 8.36 -25.73 2.35
C GLU A 7 8.45 -24.73 1.22
N ILE A 8 8.20 -23.46 1.51
CA ILE A 8 8.39 -22.44 0.50
C ILE A 8 9.87 -22.42 0.14
N PRO A 9 10.22 -22.47 -1.16
CA PRO A 9 11.61 -22.38 -1.55
C PRO A 9 12.26 -21.13 -1.00
N GLU A 10 13.50 -21.27 -0.56
CA GLU A 10 14.13 -20.17 0.14
C GLU A 10 14.31 -18.94 -0.72
N ASP A 11 14.63 -19.12 -2.00
CA ASP A 11 14.82 -17.99 -2.87
C ASP A 11 13.50 -17.23 -3.07
N ILE A 12 12.36 -17.94 -3.11
CA ILE A 12 11.07 -17.31 -3.22
C ILE A 12 10.74 -16.60 -1.90
N ASN A 13 11.02 -17.27 -0.79
CA ASN A 13 10.75 -16.66 0.51
C ASN A 13 11.54 -15.38 0.71
N GLN A 14 12.80 -15.37 0.31
CA GLN A 14 13.62 -14.18 0.41
C GLN A 14 13.10 -13.06 -0.46
N GLU A 15 12.63 -13.40 -1.64
CA GLU A 15 12.09 -12.40 -2.53
C GLU A 15 10.85 -11.74 -1.93
N LEU A 16 10.00 -12.55 -1.30
CA LEU A 16 8.78 -12.03 -0.70
C LEU A 16 9.04 -11.24 0.58
N GLU A 17 10.04 -11.64 1.35
CA GLU A 17 10.34 -10.96 2.60
C GLU A 17 11.16 -9.71 2.43
N SER A 18 11.95 -9.64 1.36
CA SER A 18 12.81 -8.50 1.11
C SER A 18 12.63 -8.01 -0.31
N PRO A 19 11.46 -7.46 -0.60
CA PRO A 19 11.20 -7.02 -1.97
C PRO A 19 12.13 -5.89 -2.36
N LYS A 20 12.54 -5.90 -3.61
CA LYS A 20 13.40 -4.85 -4.13
C LYS A 20 12.55 -3.86 -4.89
N PHE A 21 12.16 -2.82 -4.20
CA PHE A 21 11.30 -1.79 -4.80
C PHE A 21 12.11 -0.91 -5.72
N GLY A 22 11.49 -0.54 -6.83
CA GLY A 22 12.09 0.45 -7.71
C GLY A 22 11.84 1.85 -7.20
N LYS A 23 12.02 2.83 -8.07
CA LYS A 23 11.77 4.21 -7.71
C LYS A 23 10.28 4.40 -7.44
N PRO A 24 9.94 5.22 -6.45
CA PRO A 24 8.53 5.50 -6.20
C PRO A 24 7.88 6.22 -7.36
N THR A 25 6.62 5.88 -7.60
CA THR A 25 5.80 6.63 -8.52
C THR A 25 4.86 7.49 -7.69
N GLU A 26 4.85 8.78 -7.95
CA GLU A 26 3.99 9.67 -7.21
C GLU A 26 2.60 9.68 -7.78
N LEU A 27 1.62 9.47 -6.93
CA LEU A 27 0.22 9.47 -7.31
C LEU A 27 -0.51 10.54 -6.52
N THR A 28 -1.53 11.09 -7.12
CA THR A 28 -2.35 12.10 -6.45
C THR A 28 -3.80 11.68 -6.55
N ALA A 29 -4.51 11.80 -5.45
CA ALA A 29 -5.93 11.45 -5.42
C ALA A 29 -6.63 12.29 -4.38
N SER A 30 -7.90 12.57 -4.63
CA SER A 30 -8.73 13.29 -3.68
C SER A 30 -9.56 12.29 -2.90
N GLY A 31 -9.85 12.61 -1.65
CA GLY A 31 -10.66 11.73 -0.84
C GLY A 31 -10.67 12.17 0.60
N TYR A 32 -10.94 11.25 1.49
CA TYR A 32 -11.05 11.59 2.90
C TYR A 32 -10.55 10.42 3.76
N VAL A 33 -10.24 10.74 5.01
CA VAL A 33 -9.71 9.76 5.95
C VAL A 33 -10.87 8.99 6.56
N LEU A 34 -10.77 7.67 6.55
CA LEU A 34 -11.78 6.81 7.15
C LEU A 34 -11.45 6.49 8.59
N ASP A 35 -10.17 6.23 8.86
CA ASP A 35 -9.77 5.83 10.19
C ASP A 35 -8.29 6.13 10.38
N ILE A 36 -7.92 6.39 11.63
CA ILE A 36 -6.54 6.71 11.98
C ILE A 36 -6.11 5.79 13.10
N ASN A 37 -5.02 5.05 12.87
CA ASN A 37 -4.44 4.20 13.89
C ASN A 37 -3.15 4.86 14.36
N GLU A 38 -3.25 5.65 15.41
CA GLU A 38 -2.10 6.40 15.90
C GLU A 38 -1.03 5.49 16.47
N LYS A 39 -1.45 4.38 17.03
CA LYS A 39 -0.51 3.46 17.63
C LYS A 39 0.44 2.89 16.60
N ASP A 40 -0.07 2.52 15.44
CA ASP A 40 0.73 1.92 14.40
C ASP A 40 1.21 2.92 13.36
N GLY A 41 0.76 4.16 13.44
CA GLY A 41 1.14 5.16 12.45
C GLY A 41 0.55 4.89 11.09
N LYS A 42 -0.69 4.40 11.06
CA LYS A 42 -1.33 4.01 9.82
C LYS A 42 -2.67 4.71 9.67
N VAL A 43 -3.12 4.86 8.43
CA VAL A 43 -4.43 5.44 8.16
C VAL A 43 -5.13 4.65 7.09
N ASP A 44 -6.46 4.69 7.13
CA ASP A 44 -7.30 4.19 6.08
C ASP A 44 -7.92 5.38 5.39
N ILE A 45 -7.90 5.39 4.07
CA ILE A 45 -8.50 6.50 3.32
C ILE A 45 -9.41 5.95 2.25
N GLN A 46 -10.34 6.78 1.84
CA GLN A 46 -11.16 6.52 0.67
C GLN A 46 -10.85 7.57 -0.36
N THR A 47 -10.61 7.16 -1.59
CA THR A 47 -10.30 8.09 -2.67
C THR A 47 -11.43 8.07 -3.68
N TYR A 48 -11.58 9.17 -4.40
CA TYR A 48 -12.58 9.25 -5.46
C TYR A 48 -12.08 8.57 -6.73
N GLU A 49 -10.77 8.59 -6.94
CA GLU A 49 -10.16 7.88 -8.07
C GLU A 49 -9.67 6.52 -7.61
N HIS A 50 -9.55 5.60 -8.53
CA HIS A 50 -9.00 4.28 -8.22
C HIS A 50 -7.48 4.39 -8.12
N ILE A 51 -6.92 3.82 -7.05
CA ILE A 51 -5.50 3.73 -6.84
C ILE A 51 -5.15 2.26 -6.78
N SER A 52 -4.37 1.79 -7.74
CA SER A 52 -4.01 0.37 -7.83
C SER A 52 -5.23 -0.52 -7.80
N GLY A 53 -6.31 -0.05 -8.44
CA GLY A 53 -7.52 -0.86 -8.56
C GLY A 53 -8.48 -0.77 -7.40
N ALA A 54 -8.23 0.11 -6.45
CA ALA A 54 -9.08 0.21 -5.27
C ALA A 54 -9.37 1.66 -4.94
N THR A 55 -10.49 1.91 -4.28
CA THR A 55 -10.82 3.23 -3.78
C THR A 55 -10.74 3.30 -2.26
N ILE A 56 -10.65 2.15 -1.60
CA ILE A 56 -10.43 2.13 -0.16
C ILE A 56 -9.06 1.56 0.06
N LEU A 57 -8.19 2.36 0.67
CA LEU A 57 -6.81 1.98 0.92
C LEU A 57 -6.64 1.88 2.43
N GLU A 58 -6.37 0.67 2.91
CA GLU A 58 -6.29 0.40 4.33
C GLU A 58 -4.87 0.21 4.77
N GLY A 59 -4.58 0.65 5.97
CA GLY A 59 -3.28 0.41 6.56
C GLY A 59 -2.14 1.10 5.86
N LEU A 60 -2.39 2.31 5.33
CA LEU A 60 -1.33 3.06 4.67
C LEU A 60 -0.30 3.54 5.68
N SER A 61 0.96 3.34 5.36
CA SER A 61 2.04 3.97 6.11
C SER A 61 1.99 5.46 5.83
N VAL A 62 2.37 6.25 6.82
CA VAL A 62 2.28 7.70 6.72
C VAL A 62 3.68 8.27 6.88
N SER A 63 4.03 9.19 5.99
CA SER A 63 5.31 9.86 6.08
C SER A 63 5.45 10.59 7.41
N LYS A 64 6.67 10.65 7.93
CA LYS A 64 6.93 11.32 9.19
C LYS A 64 6.62 12.81 9.13
N LYS A 65 6.52 13.36 7.94
CA LYS A 65 6.18 14.77 7.78
C LYS A 65 4.73 15.06 8.13
N ILE A 66 3.89 14.04 8.14
CA ILE A 66 2.47 14.20 8.41
C ILE A 66 2.24 13.89 9.88
N LYS A 67 1.59 14.79 10.57
CA LYS A 67 1.19 14.54 11.94
C LYS A 67 -0.21 13.96 11.94
N LEU A 68 -0.34 12.75 12.47
CA LEU A 68 -1.62 12.07 12.45
C LEU A 68 -2.69 12.86 13.19
N ASN A 69 -2.29 13.59 14.23
CA ASN A 69 -3.25 14.39 14.99
C ASN A 69 -3.86 15.49 14.15
N ASP A 70 -3.22 15.89 13.07
CA ASP A 70 -3.74 16.97 12.24
C ASP A 70 -4.73 16.48 11.21
N LEU A 71 -4.88 15.17 11.07
CA LEU A 71 -5.82 14.62 10.11
C LEU A 71 -7.19 14.50 10.72
N GLU A 72 -8.22 14.89 9.96
CA GLU A 72 -9.58 14.84 10.43
C GLU A 72 -10.42 14.00 9.50
N LYS A 73 -11.23 13.15 10.08
CA LYS A 73 -12.14 12.34 9.30
C LYS A 73 -13.21 13.21 8.68
N GLY A 74 -13.58 12.88 7.44
CA GLY A 74 -14.66 13.61 6.79
C GLY A 74 -14.23 14.88 6.09
N VAL A 75 -13.00 15.31 6.26
CA VAL A 75 -12.46 16.45 5.54
C VAL A 75 -11.92 15.95 4.21
N VAL A 76 -12.18 16.70 3.15
CA VAL A 76 -11.71 16.32 1.83
C VAL A 76 -10.30 16.83 1.65
N TYR A 77 -9.41 15.90 1.35
CA TYR A 77 -8.00 16.19 1.14
C TYR A 77 -7.60 15.84 -0.27
N GLN A 78 -6.55 16.49 -0.74
CA GLN A 78 -5.78 15.96 -1.83
C GLN A 78 -4.61 15.21 -1.21
N PHE A 79 -4.54 13.92 -1.53
CA PHE A 79 -3.49 13.05 -1.00
C PHE A 79 -2.39 12.90 -2.04
N LYS A 80 -1.16 12.95 -1.58
CA LYS A 80 -0.03 12.58 -2.39
C LYS A 80 0.50 11.27 -1.86
N LEU A 81 0.63 10.29 -2.74
CA LEU A 81 1.04 8.95 -2.36
C LEU A 81 2.26 8.54 -3.15
N ASP A 82 3.11 7.74 -2.53
CA ASP A 82 4.18 7.06 -3.25
C ASP A 82 3.75 5.62 -3.47
N GLU A 83 3.83 5.18 -4.71
CA GLU A 83 3.62 3.78 -5.02
C GLU A 83 4.97 3.14 -5.28
N LEU A 84 5.30 2.15 -4.49
CA LEU A 84 6.52 1.36 -4.65
C LEU A 84 6.14 0.02 -5.23
N LYS A 85 6.85 -0.40 -6.26
CA LYS A 85 6.55 -1.65 -6.93
C LYS A 85 7.80 -2.51 -7.01
N ALA A 86 7.68 -3.74 -6.59
CA ALA A 86 8.75 -4.72 -6.68
C ALA A 86 8.27 -5.86 -7.55
N PRO A 87 8.66 -5.88 -8.84
CA PRO A 87 8.24 -6.97 -9.72
C PRO A 87 8.76 -8.30 -9.21
N LEU A 88 7.96 -9.32 -9.33
CA LEU A 88 8.34 -10.65 -8.89
C LEU A 88 8.95 -11.43 -10.04
N SER A 89 9.85 -12.34 -9.71
CA SER A 89 10.45 -13.21 -10.71
C SER A 89 9.40 -14.16 -11.26
N LYS A 90 9.67 -14.68 -12.45
CA LYS A 90 8.77 -15.62 -13.07
C LYS A 90 8.54 -16.85 -12.18
N LYS A 91 9.60 -17.31 -11.54
CA LYS A 91 9.51 -18.46 -10.67
C LYS A 91 8.55 -18.21 -9.50
N THR A 92 8.65 -17.03 -8.90
CA THR A 92 7.79 -16.67 -7.78
C THR A 92 6.36 -16.50 -8.23
N ILE A 93 6.16 -15.88 -9.39
CA ILE A 93 4.81 -15.71 -9.92
C ILE A 93 4.15 -17.06 -10.11
N GLU A 94 4.87 -18.02 -10.68
CA GLU A 94 4.32 -19.34 -10.91
C GLU A 94 4.06 -20.09 -9.62
N TYR A 95 4.97 -19.94 -8.65
CA TYR A 95 4.76 -20.57 -7.36
C TYR A 95 3.48 -20.07 -6.71
N LEU A 96 3.29 -18.74 -6.70
CA LEU A 96 2.11 -18.16 -6.10
C LEU A 96 0.85 -18.56 -6.84
N LYS A 97 0.93 -18.66 -8.17
CA LYS A 97 -0.21 -19.08 -8.96
C LYS A 97 -0.66 -20.48 -8.57
N GLU A 98 0.29 -21.36 -8.29
CA GLU A 98 -0.05 -22.72 -7.86
C GLU A 98 -0.70 -22.71 -6.49
N GLN A 99 -0.46 -21.68 -5.69
CA GLN A 99 -1.09 -21.53 -4.39
C GLN A 99 -2.43 -20.78 -4.50
N GLY A 100 -2.88 -20.47 -5.70
CA GLY A 100 -4.12 -19.76 -5.88
C GLY A 100 -4.01 -18.26 -5.78
N ILE A 101 -2.78 -17.73 -5.79
CA ILE A 101 -2.55 -16.31 -5.65
C ILE A 101 -2.07 -15.73 -6.98
N MET A 102 -2.82 -14.79 -7.52
CA MET A 102 -2.49 -14.17 -8.79
C MET A 102 -1.84 -12.82 -8.51
N MET A 103 -0.52 -12.77 -8.69
CA MET A 103 0.24 -11.60 -8.29
C MET A 103 1.52 -11.54 -9.10
N ASN A 104 1.86 -10.39 -9.67
CA ASN A 104 3.11 -10.25 -10.42
C ASN A 104 4.05 -9.24 -9.80
N ALA A 105 3.63 -8.54 -8.79
CA ALA A 105 4.48 -7.55 -8.13
C ALA A 105 3.98 -7.31 -6.73
N ILE A 106 4.88 -6.88 -5.86
CA ILE A 106 4.51 -6.43 -4.53
C ILE A 106 4.38 -4.91 -4.63
N ILE A 107 3.24 -4.40 -4.20
CA ILE A 107 2.95 -2.98 -4.27
C ILE A 107 2.78 -2.46 -2.86
N GLN A 108 3.45 -1.36 -2.56
CA GLN A 108 3.34 -0.71 -1.27
C GLN A 108 3.00 0.75 -1.51
N LEU A 109 2.05 1.26 -0.75
CA LEU A 109 1.65 2.66 -0.86
C LEU A 109 1.98 3.37 0.43
N GLU A 110 2.45 4.60 0.32
CA GLU A 110 2.74 5.43 1.47
C GLU A 110 2.10 6.79 1.26
N LEU A 111 1.44 7.29 2.28
CA LEU A 111 0.86 8.63 2.23
C LEU A 111 1.96 9.64 2.53
N LYS A 112 2.23 10.52 1.58
CA LYS A 112 3.32 11.47 1.67
C LYS A 112 2.90 12.84 2.13
N GLU A 113 1.80 13.33 1.60
CA GLU A 113 1.33 14.67 1.87
C GLU A 113 -0.16 14.72 1.84
N THR A 114 -0.72 15.63 2.61
CA THR A 114 -2.15 15.91 2.59
C THR A 114 -2.33 17.41 2.44
N LYS A 115 -3.37 17.78 1.71
CA LYS A 115 -3.70 19.18 1.54
C LYS A 115 -5.22 19.30 1.55
N ILE A 116 -5.74 20.18 2.36
CA ILE A 116 -7.19 20.38 2.40
C ILE A 116 -7.60 21.07 1.10
N ILE A 117 -8.57 20.46 0.40
CA ILE A 117 -8.96 20.97 -0.87
C ILE A 117 -10.00 22.01 -0.76
N ASP A 118 -11.01 21.75 0.05
CA ASP A 118 -12.12 22.65 0.00
C ASP A 118 -12.48 23.13 1.31
N GLU A 119 -12.54 24.36 1.40
CA GLU A 119 -12.88 24.90 2.49
C GLU A 119 -14.07 25.58 2.47
N ASN A 120 -14.73 25.84 1.63
CA ASN A 120 -15.80 26.66 1.56
C ASN A 120 -16.83 26.51 1.74
#